data_99da21de72636172124a57a05b8c04a2
#
_entry.id   99da21de72636172124a57a05b8c04a2
#
_cell.length_a   1.000
_cell.length_b   1.000
_cell.length_c   1.000
_cell.angle_alpha   90.00
_cell.angle_beta   90.00
_cell.angle_gamma   90.00
#
_symmetry.space_group_name_H-M   'P 1'
#
loop_
_entity.id
_entity.type
_entity.pdbx_description
1 polymer ?
#
loop_
_entity_poly.entity_id
_entity_poly.type
_entity_poly.pdbx_seq_one_letter_code
_entity_poly.pdbx_strand_id
1 'polypeptide(L)'
;MRIISLNAWGGAMFDDLARWLGTCGADVLCLQETTHTPTSSGWTYFNDAERSLPQRADLLADLRSLFPGHHSLFTVSDAGPVHDDTGGVHHQEFGLAAFVASGLPLVGMRSAFVHGHYTDHQSHWPTGDRPRAAQAMRVLDREAQRFVTIAHLHGLRDPSGKADTPARRAQAERFADLITSVREPGDLTVVCGDFNLLPASETFQILTELGLVDLVGDADTRTSRYPKPLRHASYLLISEPSTVQRFKIITRPEVSDHRALMLDLKGAA
;
A
#
# COMPACT_ATOMS: atom_id res chain seq x y z
N MET A 1 12.62 3.94 14.13
CA MET A 1 11.72 3.03 13.34
C MET A 1 11.69 3.50 11.89
N ARG A 2 11.77 2.54 10.93
CA ARG A 2 11.64 2.82 9.48
C ARG A 2 10.35 2.24 8.91
N ILE A 3 9.54 3.09 8.28
CA ILE A 3 8.30 2.71 7.61
C ILE A 3 8.48 2.92 6.11
N ILE A 4 8.11 1.91 5.30
CA ILE A 4 8.14 1.99 3.84
C ILE A 4 6.76 1.72 3.28
N SER A 5 6.32 2.55 2.34
CA SER A 5 5.09 2.33 1.54
C SER A 5 5.45 2.20 0.07
N LEU A 6 4.90 1.18 -0.60
CA LEU A 6 5.12 0.95 -2.02
C LEU A 6 3.93 0.21 -2.65
N ASN A 7 3.40 0.72 -3.74
CA ASN A 7 2.62 -0.10 -4.66
C ASN A 7 3.59 -1.02 -5.40
N ALA A 8 3.48 -2.34 -5.16
CA ALA A 8 4.44 -3.35 -5.64
C ALA A 8 4.20 -3.76 -7.10
N TRP A 9 3.12 -3.24 -7.72
CA TRP A 9 2.77 -3.55 -9.12
C TRP A 9 2.69 -5.07 -9.40
N GLY A 10 2.09 -5.83 -8.49
CA GLY A 10 2.03 -7.30 -8.58
C GLY A 10 3.38 -8.00 -8.64
N GLY A 11 4.47 -7.32 -8.29
CA GLY A 11 5.82 -7.86 -8.43
C GLY A 11 6.32 -7.91 -9.87
N ALA A 12 5.80 -7.08 -10.78
CA ALA A 12 6.21 -7.06 -12.20
C ALA A 12 7.73 -6.83 -12.40
N MET A 13 8.41 -6.26 -11.40
CA MET A 13 9.88 -6.08 -11.38
C MET A 13 10.50 -6.86 -10.21
N PHE A 14 10.10 -8.11 -10.01
CA PHE A 14 10.39 -8.87 -8.79
C PHE A 14 11.88 -8.95 -8.43
N ASP A 15 12.76 -9.21 -9.39
CA ASP A 15 14.20 -9.37 -9.09
C ASP A 15 14.82 -8.09 -8.51
N ASP A 16 14.46 -6.93 -9.05
CA ASP A 16 14.91 -5.63 -8.54
C ASP A 16 14.21 -5.28 -7.22
N LEU A 17 12.91 -5.58 -7.13
CA LEU A 17 12.11 -5.39 -5.91
C LEU A 17 12.68 -6.22 -4.75
N ALA A 18 12.90 -7.51 -4.94
CA ALA A 18 13.42 -8.41 -3.92
C ALA A 18 14.82 -8.00 -3.45
N ARG A 19 15.71 -7.65 -4.39
CA ARG A 19 17.07 -7.18 -4.07
C ARG A 19 17.03 -5.90 -3.23
N TRP A 20 16.18 -4.94 -3.60
CA TRP A 20 16.06 -3.69 -2.87
C TRP A 20 15.41 -3.90 -1.50
N LEU A 21 14.32 -4.64 -1.41
CA LEU A 21 13.63 -4.96 -0.16
C LEU A 21 14.53 -5.70 0.83
N GLY A 22 15.40 -6.61 0.36
CA GLY A 22 16.37 -7.31 1.19
C GLY A 22 17.40 -6.38 1.86
N THR A 23 17.54 -5.14 1.40
CA THR A 23 18.51 -4.16 1.92
C THR A 23 17.88 -2.88 2.47
N CYS A 24 16.57 -2.71 2.32
CA CYS A 24 15.89 -1.45 2.69
C CYS A 24 15.81 -1.23 4.21
N GLY A 25 15.90 -2.30 5.02
CA GLY A 25 15.88 -2.23 6.47
C GLY A 25 14.56 -1.72 7.04
N ALA A 26 13.42 -2.11 6.44
CA ALA A 26 12.10 -1.70 6.90
C ALA A 26 11.74 -2.39 8.22
N ASP A 27 11.32 -1.62 9.22
CA ASP A 27 10.66 -2.16 10.42
C ASP A 27 9.16 -2.42 10.14
N VAL A 28 8.55 -1.56 9.31
CA VAL A 28 7.17 -1.74 8.81
C VAL A 28 7.15 -1.49 7.30
N LEU A 29 6.59 -2.44 6.56
CA LEU A 29 6.43 -2.36 5.10
C LEU A 29 4.95 -2.42 4.77
N CYS A 30 4.43 -1.42 4.06
CA CYS A 30 3.03 -1.29 3.62
C CYS A 30 2.99 -1.42 2.10
N LEU A 31 2.46 -2.52 1.59
CA LEU A 31 2.43 -2.83 0.17
C LEU A 31 1.02 -2.82 -0.39
N GLN A 32 0.87 -2.23 -1.57
CA GLN A 32 -0.32 -2.29 -2.39
C GLN A 32 -0.04 -3.17 -3.62
N GLU A 33 -1.09 -3.67 -4.24
CA GLU A 33 -1.01 -4.59 -5.38
C GLU A 33 -0.21 -5.86 -5.07
N THR A 34 -0.47 -6.46 -3.92
CA THR A 34 0.10 -7.78 -3.56
C THR A 34 -0.82 -8.88 -4.07
N THR A 35 -0.23 -9.85 -4.78
CA THR A 35 -0.91 -11.02 -5.34
C THR A 35 -0.74 -12.23 -4.43
N HIS A 36 -1.75 -13.09 -4.40
CA HIS A 36 -1.73 -14.36 -3.65
C HIS A 36 -2.45 -15.45 -4.44
N THR A 37 -1.71 -16.45 -4.88
CA THR A 37 -2.20 -17.62 -5.61
C THR A 37 -1.54 -18.87 -5.03
N PRO A 38 -2.06 -19.43 -3.93
CA PRO A 38 -1.39 -20.50 -3.17
C PRO A 38 -1.08 -21.76 -3.97
N THR A 39 -1.80 -21.96 -5.09
CA THR A 39 -1.66 -23.14 -5.95
C THR A 39 -0.69 -22.92 -7.10
N SER A 40 -0.06 -21.76 -7.20
CA SER A 40 0.83 -21.42 -8.31
C SER A 40 2.08 -20.68 -7.81
N SER A 41 3.16 -20.79 -8.56
CA SER A 41 4.42 -20.08 -8.32
C SER A 41 4.96 -19.51 -9.63
N GLY A 42 5.97 -18.65 -9.54
CA GLY A 42 6.54 -18.03 -10.74
C GLY A 42 5.71 -16.85 -11.23
N TRP A 43 5.33 -16.86 -12.49
CA TRP A 43 4.69 -15.75 -13.16
C TRP A 43 3.28 -16.09 -13.63
N THR A 44 2.38 -15.14 -13.51
CA THR A 44 1.04 -15.13 -14.12
C THR A 44 0.83 -13.82 -14.85
N TYR A 45 -0.20 -13.76 -15.67
CA TYR A 45 -0.58 -12.58 -16.44
C TYR A 45 -1.94 -12.10 -15.99
N PHE A 46 -1.99 -10.90 -15.44
CA PHE A 46 -3.21 -10.17 -15.18
C PHE A 46 -3.71 -9.56 -16.50
N ASN A 47 -4.93 -9.85 -16.86
CA ASN A 47 -5.57 -9.30 -18.07
C ASN A 47 -6.86 -8.58 -17.72
N ASP A 48 -6.96 -7.31 -18.10
CA ASP A 48 -8.22 -6.58 -18.20
C ASP A 48 -8.40 -6.07 -19.63
N ALA A 49 -9.48 -5.35 -19.93
CA ALA A 49 -9.75 -4.87 -21.29
C ALA A 49 -8.69 -3.88 -21.83
N GLU A 50 -7.85 -3.33 -20.99
CA GLU A 50 -6.83 -2.32 -21.36
C GLU A 50 -5.40 -2.84 -21.28
N ARG A 51 -5.13 -3.89 -20.47
CA ARG A 51 -3.77 -4.26 -20.07
C ARG A 51 -3.58 -5.77 -20.02
N SER A 52 -2.38 -6.20 -20.38
CA SER A 52 -1.84 -7.51 -20.04
C SER A 52 -0.52 -7.27 -19.30
N LEU A 53 -0.44 -7.68 -18.04
CA LEU A 53 0.69 -7.38 -17.16
C LEU A 53 1.23 -8.66 -16.54
N PRO A 54 2.54 -8.92 -16.66
CA PRO A 54 3.18 -9.99 -15.91
C PRO A 54 3.15 -9.64 -14.41
N GLN A 55 2.83 -10.61 -13.57
CA GLN A 55 2.81 -10.49 -12.12
C GLN A 55 3.42 -11.74 -11.49
N ARG A 56 3.93 -11.62 -10.27
CA ARG A 56 4.23 -12.82 -9.48
C ARG A 56 2.92 -13.53 -9.15
N ALA A 57 2.91 -14.84 -9.35
CA ALA A 57 1.74 -15.64 -9.03
C ALA A 57 1.37 -15.50 -7.54
N ASP A 58 2.37 -15.62 -6.66
CA ASP A 58 2.21 -15.47 -5.22
C ASP A 58 3.29 -14.55 -4.64
N LEU A 59 3.14 -13.24 -4.90
CA LEU A 59 4.04 -12.22 -4.34
C LEU A 59 4.03 -12.25 -2.81
N LEU A 60 2.90 -12.57 -2.18
CA LEU A 60 2.80 -12.66 -0.73
C LEU A 60 3.72 -13.75 -0.15
N ALA A 61 3.75 -14.93 -0.77
CA ALA A 61 4.64 -16.02 -0.35
C ALA A 61 6.12 -15.67 -0.59
N ASP A 62 6.43 -15.06 -1.74
CA ASP A 62 7.78 -14.59 -2.04
C ASP A 62 8.27 -13.58 -0.98
N LEU A 63 7.42 -12.62 -0.61
CA LEU A 63 7.74 -11.61 0.41
C LEU A 63 7.84 -12.20 1.82
N ARG A 64 7.00 -13.18 2.19
CA ARG A 64 7.15 -13.91 3.45
C ARG A 64 8.51 -14.59 3.56
N SER A 65 9.01 -15.12 2.45
CA SER A 65 10.34 -15.73 2.39
C SER A 65 11.48 -14.71 2.54
N LEU A 66 11.28 -13.48 2.05
CA LEU A 66 12.25 -12.39 2.20
C LEU A 66 12.25 -11.77 3.61
N PHE A 67 11.11 -11.82 4.31
CA PHE A 67 10.90 -11.21 5.62
C PHE A 67 10.54 -12.23 6.71
N PRO A 68 11.37 -13.27 6.97
CA PRO A 68 11.06 -14.31 7.96
C PRO A 68 10.99 -13.78 9.39
N GLY A 69 11.59 -12.61 9.65
CA GLY A 69 11.53 -11.91 10.95
C GLY A 69 10.40 -10.92 11.08
N HIS A 70 9.37 -10.96 10.21
CA HIS A 70 8.24 -10.04 10.24
C HIS A 70 6.91 -10.81 10.34
N HIS A 71 5.96 -10.25 11.05
CA HIS A 71 4.56 -10.67 10.96
C HIS A 71 3.97 -10.16 9.65
N SER A 72 3.39 -11.04 8.84
CA SER A 72 2.71 -10.65 7.59
C SER A 72 1.21 -10.58 7.79
N LEU A 73 0.61 -9.47 7.37
CA LEU A 73 -0.82 -9.21 7.36
C LEU A 73 -1.26 -9.06 5.91
N PHE A 74 -2.29 -9.78 5.49
CA PHE A 74 -2.82 -9.68 4.14
C PHE A 74 -4.32 -9.43 4.18
N THR A 75 -4.79 -8.45 3.41
CA THR A 75 -6.21 -8.13 3.26
C THR A 75 -6.56 -8.18 1.79
N VAL A 76 -7.40 -9.15 1.43
CA VAL A 76 -7.89 -9.31 0.06
C VAL A 76 -8.89 -8.20 -0.26
N SER A 77 -8.73 -7.55 -1.41
CA SER A 77 -9.72 -6.61 -1.97
C SER A 77 -10.69 -7.33 -2.88
N ASP A 78 -10.16 -8.08 -3.84
CA ASP A 78 -10.92 -8.86 -4.79
C ASP A 78 -10.09 -10.05 -5.29
N ALA A 79 -10.72 -10.97 -6.01
CA ALA A 79 -10.07 -12.11 -6.61
C ALA A 79 -10.59 -12.33 -8.04
N GLY A 80 -9.86 -13.09 -8.85
CA GLY A 80 -10.29 -13.39 -10.20
C GLY A 80 -9.28 -14.22 -11.00
N PRO A 81 -9.59 -14.52 -12.27
CA PRO A 81 -8.76 -15.39 -13.09
C PRO A 81 -7.49 -14.68 -13.58
N VAL A 82 -6.38 -15.41 -13.53
CA VAL A 82 -5.12 -15.06 -14.18
C VAL A 82 -4.62 -16.25 -14.98
N HIS A 83 -3.69 -16.04 -15.91
CA HIS A 83 -3.14 -17.10 -16.75
C HIS A 83 -1.64 -17.23 -16.50
N ASP A 84 -1.12 -18.45 -16.51
CA ASP A 84 0.31 -18.68 -16.57
C ASP A 84 0.83 -18.66 -18.04
N ASP A 85 2.14 -18.85 -18.22
CA ASP A 85 2.80 -18.87 -19.52
C ASP A 85 2.45 -20.10 -20.38
N THR A 86 1.84 -21.13 -19.77
CA THR A 86 1.32 -22.31 -20.48
C THR A 86 -0.14 -22.19 -20.88
N GLY A 87 -0.81 -21.10 -20.48
CA GLY A 87 -2.25 -20.86 -20.68
C GLY A 87 -3.12 -21.50 -19.60
N GLY A 88 -2.53 -22.05 -18.55
CA GLY A 88 -3.25 -22.52 -17.37
C GLY A 88 -3.95 -21.37 -16.65
N VAL A 89 -5.21 -21.60 -16.24
CA VAL A 89 -6.01 -20.60 -15.52
C VAL A 89 -5.87 -20.83 -14.02
N HIS A 90 -5.53 -19.77 -13.29
CA HIS A 90 -5.43 -19.77 -11.85
C HIS A 90 -6.36 -18.73 -11.25
N HIS A 91 -6.81 -18.95 -10.02
CA HIS A 91 -7.59 -18.00 -9.25
C HIS A 91 -6.64 -17.23 -8.33
N GLN A 92 -6.53 -15.91 -8.53
CA GLN A 92 -5.63 -15.04 -7.80
C GLN A 92 -6.39 -14.08 -6.89
N GLU A 93 -6.02 -14.02 -5.64
CA GLU A 93 -6.41 -12.95 -4.72
C GLU A 93 -5.47 -11.75 -4.91
N PHE A 94 -6.05 -10.54 -4.80
CA PHE A 94 -5.36 -9.28 -4.96
C PHE A 94 -5.68 -8.35 -3.78
N GLY A 95 -4.66 -7.73 -3.20
CA GLY A 95 -4.92 -6.95 -1.99
C GLY A 95 -3.74 -6.13 -1.47
N LEU A 96 -3.81 -5.87 -0.17
CA LEU A 96 -2.81 -5.15 0.62
C LEU A 96 -2.03 -6.13 1.48
N ALA A 97 -0.73 -5.93 1.56
CA ALA A 97 0.10 -6.63 2.54
C ALA A 97 0.85 -5.64 3.44
N ALA A 98 0.92 -5.98 4.74
CA ALA A 98 1.83 -5.31 5.65
C ALA A 98 2.76 -6.32 6.30
N PHE A 99 4.02 -5.92 6.47
CA PHE A 99 5.03 -6.69 7.19
C PHE A 99 5.53 -5.85 8.36
N VAL A 100 5.41 -6.38 9.57
CA VAL A 100 5.79 -5.72 10.82
C VAL A 100 6.90 -6.53 11.48
N ALA A 101 8.06 -5.93 11.70
CA ALA A 101 9.19 -6.60 12.36
C ALA A 101 8.75 -7.21 13.71
N SER A 102 9.12 -8.47 13.96
CA SER A 102 8.72 -9.19 15.17
C SER A 102 9.18 -8.54 16.48
N GLY A 103 10.19 -7.67 16.40
CA GLY A 103 10.63 -6.83 17.53
C GLY A 103 9.66 -5.70 17.90
N LEU A 104 8.71 -5.36 17.03
CA LEU A 104 7.67 -4.38 17.28
C LEU A 104 6.37 -5.08 17.73
N PRO A 105 5.97 -4.98 19.01
CA PRO A 105 4.69 -5.55 19.44
C PRO A 105 3.52 -4.95 18.64
N LEU A 106 2.80 -5.80 17.93
CA LEU A 106 1.55 -5.45 17.26
C LEU A 106 0.42 -5.57 18.28
N VAL A 107 -0.12 -4.44 18.73
CA VAL A 107 -1.07 -4.37 19.85
C VAL A 107 -2.51 -4.09 19.42
N GLY A 108 -2.71 -3.78 18.16
CA GLY A 108 -4.04 -3.60 17.55
C GLY A 108 -3.95 -3.65 16.04
N MET A 109 -4.96 -4.21 15.39
CA MET A 109 -5.10 -4.16 13.95
C MET A 109 -6.56 -4.23 13.52
N ARG A 110 -6.84 -3.60 12.40
CA ARG A 110 -8.13 -3.68 11.73
C ARG A 110 -7.95 -3.53 10.22
N SER A 111 -8.77 -4.24 9.47
CA SER A 111 -8.95 -4.00 8.03
C SER A 111 -10.43 -3.76 7.72
N ALA A 112 -10.70 -2.97 6.70
CA ALA A 112 -12.05 -2.69 6.26
C ALA A 112 -12.07 -2.35 4.76
N PHE A 113 -13.21 -2.54 4.12
CA PHE A 113 -13.47 -2.00 2.80
C PHE A 113 -13.76 -0.50 2.90
N VAL A 114 -12.95 0.29 2.22
CA VAL A 114 -13.15 1.74 2.11
C VAL A 114 -13.94 2.10 0.84
N HIS A 115 -14.01 1.16 -0.13
CA HIS A 115 -14.86 1.27 -1.30
C HIS A 115 -15.33 -0.14 -1.72
N GLY A 116 -16.61 -0.28 -2.04
CA GLY A 116 -17.20 -1.56 -2.44
C GLY A 116 -17.16 -2.63 -1.32
N HIS A 117 -17.12 -3.88 -1.73
CA HIS A 117 -17.03 -5.07 -0.88
C HIS A 117 -16.25 -6.15 -1.62
N TYR A 118 -15.80 -7.20 -0.93
CA TYR A 118 -15.11 -8.33 -1.59
C TYR A 118 -15.89 -8.82 -2.81
N THR A 119 -15.19 -8.96 -3.93
CA THR A 119 -15.75 -9.42 -5.19
C THR A 119 -14.85 -10.50 -5.78
N ASP A 120 -15.44 -11.61 -6.14
CA ASP A 120 -14.78 -12.68 -6.89
C ASP A 120 -15.19 -12.58 -8.36
N HIS A 121 -14.26 -12.15 -9.20
CA HIS A 121 -14.48 -11.97 -10.64
C HIS A 121 -14.38 -13.30 -11.36
N GLN A 122 -15.49 -13.80 -11.90
CA GLN A 122 -15.57 -15.16 -12.45
C GLN A 122 -14.92 -15.32 -13.84
N SER A 123 -14.85 -14.26 -14.64
CA SER A 123 -14.43 -14.37 -16.04
C SER A 123 -13.37 -13.36 -16.49
N HIS A 124 -13.36 -12.17 -15.93
CA HIS A 124 -12.45 -11.09 -16.29
C HIS A 124 -12.37 -10.03 -15.19
N TRP A 125 -11.27 -9.32 -15.13
CA TRP A 125 -11.08 -8.20 -14.24
C TRP A 125 -11.68 -6.93 -14.81
N PRO A 126 -12.44 -6.14 -14.03
CA PRO A 126 -12.91 -4.83 -14.49
C PRO A 126 -11.76 -3.82 -14.55
N THR A 127 -11.83 -2.88 -15.49
CA THR A 127 -10.83 -1.82 -15.66
C THR A 127 -10.90 -0.72 -14.59
N GLY A 128 -12.04 -0.54 -13.96
CA GLY A 128 -12.31 0.45 -12.93
C GLY A 128 -13.31 -0.06 -11.91
N ASP A 129 -13.61 0.78 -10.92
CA ASP A 129 -14.60 0.51 -9.86
C ASP A 129 -14.36 -0.82 -9.09
N ARG A 130 -13.10 -1.22 -8.96
CA ARG A 130 -12.73 -2.39 -8.18
C ARG A 130 -12.84 -2.10 -6.68
N PRO A 131 -13.20 -3.08 -5.84
CA PRO A 131 -13.21 -2.94 -4.39
C PRO A 131 -11.85 -2.45 -3.87
N ARG A 132 -11.90 -1.66 -2.80
CA ARG A 132 -10.70 -1.13 -2.14
C ARG A 132 -10.76 -1.38 -0.65
N ALA A 133 -9.76 -2.08 -0.14
CA ALA A 133 -9.55 -2.29 1.28
C ALA A 133 -8.50 -1.32 1.83
N ALA A 134 -8.51 -1.15 3.14
CA ALA A 134 -7.46 -0.49 3.90
C ALA A 134 -7.11 -1.32 5.12
N GLN A 135 -5.89 -1.13 5.63
CA GLN A 135 -5.42 -1.72 6.89
C GLN A 135 -4.97 -0.60 7.82
N ALA A 136 -5.24 -0.77 9.11
CA ALA A 136 -4.66 0.03 10.18
C ALA A 136 -4.09 -0.89 11.26
N MET A 137 -2.91 -0.57 11.75
CA MET A 137 -2.19 -1.34 12.77
C MET A 137 -1.57 -0.41 13.80
N ARG A 138 -1.58 -0.83 15.06
CA ARG A 138 -0.97 -0.12 16.18
C ARG A 138 0.18 -0.94 16.72
N VAL A 139 1.37 -0.36 16.73
CA VAL A 139 2.61 -1.00 17.19
C VAL A 139 3.25 -0.22 18.31
N LEU A 140 4.04 -0.90 19.16
CA LEU A 140 4.85 -0.25 20.18
C LEU A 140 6.30 -0.13 19.69
N ASP A 141 6.74 1.11 19.44
CA ASP A 141 8.15 1.46 19.28
C ASP A 141 8.82 1.52 20.66
N ARG A 142 9.41 0.40 21.07
CA ARG A 142 10.04 0.28 22.40
C ARG A 142 11.27 1.18 22.55
N GLU A 143 11.99 1.41 21.47
CA GLU A 143 13.17 2.29 21.49
C GLU A 143 12.76 3.74 21.75
N ALA A 144 11.71 4.21 21.08
CA ALA A 144 11.19 5.55 21.26
C ALA A 144 10.14 5.67 22.39
N GLN A 145 9.78 4.57 23.06
CA GLN A 145 8.78 4.49 24.13
C GLN A 145 7.43 5.12 23.74
N ARG A 146 6.98 4.88 22.49
CA ARG A 146 5.72 5.43 21.98
C ARG A 146 4.93 4.40 21.17
N PHE A 147 3.62 4.58 21.15
CA PHE A 147 2.78 3.86 20.21
C PHE A 147 2.72 4.58 18.87
N VAL A 148 2.70 3.79 17.81
CA VAL A 148 2.57 4.29 16.44
C VAL A 148 1.40 3.57 15.78
N THR A 149 0.39 4.34 15.37
CA THR A 149 -0.69 3.84 14.51
C THR A 149 -0.32 4.08 13.07
N ILE A 150 -0.26 3.01 12.28
CA ILE A 150 0.11 3.03 10.86
C ILE A 150 -1.09 2.54 10.07
N ALA A 151 -1.55 3.33 9.10
CA ALA A 151 -2.64 2.94 8.21
C ALA A 151 -2.23 3.08 6.75
N HIS A 152 -2.69 2.14 5.91
CA HIS A 152 -2.45 2.23 4.48
C HIS A 152 -3.63 1.72 3.66
N LEU A 153 -3.71 2.23 2.42
CA LEU A 153 -4.74 1.83 1.46
C LEU A 153 -4.17 1.74 0.05
N HIS A 154 -4.95 1.08 -0.82
CA HIS A 154 -4.87 1.27 -2.25
C HIS A 154 -6.16 1.97 -2.69
N GLY A 155 -6.07 3.25 -3.05
CA GLY A 155 -7.20 4.11 -3.37
C GLY A 155 -7.90 3.76 -4.68
N LEU A 156 -9.13 4.25 -4.81
CA LEU A 156 -9.97 4.01 -5.97
C LEU A 156 -9.33 4.57 -7.25
N ARG A 157 -9.12 3.67 -8.22
CA ARG A 157 -8.78 4.06 -9.59
C ARG A 157 -10.06 4.39 -10.34
N ASP A 158 -10.15 5.61 -10.84
CA ASP A 158 -11.26 6.04 -11.69
C ASP A 158 -10.75 6.23 -13.12
N PRO A 159 -11.35 5.58 -14.13
CA PRO A 159 -10.97 5.75 -15.53
C PRO A 159 -11.08 7.21 -16.03
N SER A 160 -11.99 8.00 -15.44
CA SER A 160 -12.15 9.43 -15.79
C SER A 160 -11.03 10.34 -15.30
N GLY A 161 -10.14 9.82 -14.42
CA GLY A 161 -8.98 10.58 -13.94
C GLY A 161 -8.77 10.55 -12.43
N LYS A 162 -8.10 11.57 -11.91
CA LYS A 162 -7.68 11.68 -10.50
C LYS A 162 -8.37 12.81 -9.72
N ALA A 163 -9.39 13.46 -10.33
CA ALA A 163 -10.18 14.49 -9.66
C ALA A 163 -11.05 13.90 -8.54
N ASP A 164 -11.49 14.76 -7.63
CA ASP A 164 -12.42 14.36 -6.58
C ASP A 164 -13.76 13.88 -7.14
N THR A 165 -14.31 12.89 -6.48
CA THR A 165 -15.63 12.32 -6.77
C THR A 165 -16.33 11.95 -5.46
N PRO A 166 -17.68 11.84 -5.44
CA PRO A 166 -18.38 11.38 -4.24
C PRO A 166 -17.89 10.03 -3.70
N ALA A 167 -17.50 9.10 -4.59
CA ALA A 167 -16.95 7.82 -4.19
C ALA A 167 -15.59 7.93 -3.48
N ARG A 168 -14.73 8.85 -3.94
CA ARG A 168 -13.44 9.14 -3.31
C ARG A 168 -13.59 9.85 -1.97
N ARG A 169 -14.55 10.77 -1.86
CA ARG A 169 -14.90 11.37 -0.58
C ARG A 169 -15.36 10.32 0.42
N ALA A 170 -16.33 9.48 0.05
CA ALA A 170 -16.81 8.39 0.91
C ALA A 170 -15.70 7.40 1.28
N GLN A 171 -14.76 7.13 0.37
CA GLN A 171 -13.56 6.34 0.66
C GLN A 171 -12.69 7.01 1.73
N ALA A 172 -12.47 8.32 1.63
CA ALA A 172 -11.66 9.08 2.58
C ALA A 172 -12.29 9.08 3.98
N GLU A 173 -13.60 9.28 4.07
CA GLU A 173 -14.37 9.25 5.33
C GLU A 173 -14.26 7.87 6.00
N ARG A 174 -14.49 6.77 5.26
CA ARG A 174 -14.35 5.40 5.79
C ARG A 174 -12.91 5.09 6.20
N PHE A 175 -11.93 5.63 5.49
CA PHE A 175 -10.52 5.44 5.85
C PHE A 175 -10.18 6.22 7.13
N ALA A 176 -10.69 7.43 7.31
CA ALA A 176 -10.56 8.20 8.54
C ALA A 176 -11.21 7.48 9.74
N ASP A 177 -12.39 6.88 9.55
CA ASP A 177 -13.07 6.05 10.56
C ASP A 177 -12.21 4.81 10.94
N LEU A 178 -11.63 4.13 9.95
CA LEU A 178 -10.75 2.99 10.21
C LEU A 178 -9.54 3.41 11.04
N ILE A 179 -8.86 4.49 10.68
CA ILE A 179 -7.73 5.04 11.44
C ILE A 179 -8.14 5.32 12.88
N THR A 180 -9.24 6.04 13.06
CA THR A 180 -9.78 6.42 14.38
C THR A 180 -10.16 5.21 15.23
N SER A 181 -10.60 4.11 14.60
CA SER A 181 -10.99 2.88 15.30
C SER A 181 -9.82 2.07 15.86
N VAL A 182 -8.57 2.39 15.50
CA VAL A 182 -7.35 1.67 15.92
C VAL A 182 -6.44 2.55 16.76
N ARG A 183 -6.36 3.86 16.44
CA ARG A 183 -5.50 4.80 17.17
C ARG A 183 -6.07 5.11 18.56
N GLU A 184 -5.17 5.31 19.52
CA GLU A 184 -5.47 5.78 20.85
C GLU A 184 -4.95 7.22 21.04
N PRO A 185 -5.48 7.97 22.03
CA PRO A 185 -4.94 9.29 22.36
C PRO A 185 -3.44 9.24 22.67
N GLY A 186 -2.67 10.11 22.02
CA GLY A 186 -1.21 10.18 22.18
C GLY A 186 -0.42 9.28 21.21
N ASP A 187 -1.08 8.50 20.37
CA ASP A 187 -0.38 7.75 19.32
C ASP A 187 0.19 8.68 18.25
N LEU A 188 1.43 8.45 17.86
CA LEU A 188 1.93 8.96 16.59
C LEU A 188 1.20 8.25 15.46
N THR A 189 0.56 8.99 14.56
CA THR A 189 -0.19 8.40 13.44
C THR A 189 0.54 8.63 12.12
N VAL A 190 0.75 7.56 11.36
CA VAL A 190 1.32 7.57 10.01
C VAL A 190 0.32 6.95 9.05
N VAL A 191 0.04 7.65 7.96
CA VAL A 191 -0.88 7.19 6.92
C VAL A 191 -0.15 7.17 5.59
N CYS A 192 -0.24 6.09 4.81
CA CYS A 192 0.48 5.99 3.55
C CYS A 192 -0.28 5.14 2.52
N GLY A 193 0.22 5.09 1.30
CA GLY A 193 -0.31 4.20 0.25
C GLY A 193 -0.38 4.85 -1.13
N ASP A 194 -0.96 4.10 -2.05
CA ASP A 194 -1.36 4.60 -3.36
C ASP A 194 -2.78 5.16 -3.29
N PHE A 195 -2.92 6.45 -3.19
CA PHE A 195 -4.22 7.12 -3.09
C PHE A 195 -4.89 7.32 -4.46
N ASN A 196 -4.13 7.26 -5.56
CA ASN A 196 -4.62 7.54 -6.91
C ASN A 196 -5.25 8.93 -7.09
N LEU A 197 -4.77 9.94 -6.36
CA LEU A 197 -5.32 11.30 -6.28
C LEU A 197 -4.32 12.37 -6.73
N LEU A 198 -4.83 13.58 -6.95
CA LEU A 198 -4.02 14.79 -7.10
C LEU A 198 -3.70 15.41 -5.73
N PRO A 199 -2.62 16.22 -5.61
CA PRO A 199 -2.19 16.80 -4.33
C PRO A 199 -3.24 17.67 -3.63
N ALA A 200 -4.12 18.33 -4.37
CA ALA A 200 -5.16 19.22 -3.82
C ALA A 200 -6.51 18.51 -3.56
N SER A 201 -6.53 17.16 -3.50
CA SER A 201 -7.76 16.41 -3.29
C SER A 201 -8.40 16.69 -1.93
N GLU A 202 -9.74 16.70 -1.90
CA GLU A 202 -10.56 16.79 -0.68
C GLU A 202 -10.23 15.68 0.34
N THR A 203 -9.76 14.53 -0.11
CA THR A 203 -9.27 13.45 0.76
C THR A 203 -8.25 13.94 1.77
N PHE A 204 -7.31 14.81 1.36
CA PHE A 204 -6.28 15.32 2.26
C PHE A 204 -6.84 16.32 3.27
N GLN A 205 -7.93 17.06 2.94
CA GLN A 205 -8.63 17.92 3.90
C GLN A 205 -9.27 17.07 5.01
N ILE A 206 -9.96 15.98 4.65
CA ILE A 206 -10.54 15.02 5.61
C ILE A 206 -9.46 14.44 6.52
N LEU A 207 -8.32 14.02 5.97
CA LEU A 207 -7.22 13.47 6.77
C LEU A 207 -6.54 14.53 7.65
N THR A 208 -6.52 15.80 7.23
CA THR A 208 -6.01 16.91 8.04
C THR A 208 -6.85 17.15 9.31
N GLU A 209 -8.16 16.85 9.28
CA GLU A 209 -9.01 16.90 10.47
C GLU A 209 -8.56 15.91 11.58
N LEU A 210 -7.84 14.84 11.18
CA LEU A 210 -7.18 13.92 12.11
C LEU A 210 -5.81 14.41 12.61
N GLY A 211 -5.39 15.62 12.26
CA GLY A 211 -4.09 16.21 12.59
C GLY A 211 -2.96 15.73 11.68
N LEU A 212 -3.27 15.14 10.53
CA LEU A 212 -2.26 14.59 9.62
C LEU A 212 -1.74 15.66 8.64
N VAL A 213 -0.42 15.67 8.45
CA VAL A 213 0.30 16.57 7.54
C VAL A 213 0.94 15.73 6.44
N ASP A 214 0.69 16.07 5.18
CA ASP A 214 1.31 15.40 4.03
C ASP A 214 2.79 15.78 3.89
N LEU A 215 3.64 14.78 3.70
CA LEU A 215 5.08 14.94 3.48
C LEU A 215 5.47 14.88 2.00
N VAL A 216 4.57 14.50 1.11
CA VAL A 216 4.84 14.33 -0.33
C VAL A 216 4.56 15.61 -1.10
N GLY A 217 3.45 16.26 -0.81
CA GLY A 217 3.00 17.46 -1.52
C GLY A 217 2.74 17.19 -3.01
N ASP A 218 3.33 18.01 -3.87
CA ASP A 218 3.23 17.93 -5.33
C ASP A 218 4.37 17.15 -6.00
N ALA A 219 5.15 16.40 -5.23
CA ALA A 219 6.25 15.63 -5.76
C ALA A 219 5.78 14.46 -6.66
N ASP A 220 6.59 14.16 -7.67
CA ASP A 220 6.39 12.99 -8.55
C ASP A 220 6.64 11.68 -7.78
N THR A 221 5.65 10.81 -7.75
CA THR A 221 5.71 9.48 -7.09
C THR A 221 5.63 8.30 -8.07
N ARG A 222 5.79 8.57 -9.37
CA ARG A 222 5.86 7.53 -10.42
C ARG A 222 7.29 7.36 -10.95
N THR A 223 7.62 6.16 -11.41
CA THR A 223 8.90 5.86 -12.06
C THR A 223 8.82 6.04 -13.58
N SER A 224 9.93 5.82 -14.29
CA SER A 224 9.96 5.85 -15.76
C SER A 224 9.05 4.80 -16.41
N ARG A 225 8.66 3.76 -15.66
CA ARG A 225 7.76 2.69 -16.11
C ARG A 225 6.31 3.14 -16.29
N TYR A 226 5.92 4.25 -15.66
CA TYR A 226 4.57 4.79 -15.79
C TYR A 226 4.44 5.69 -17.02
N PRO A 227 3.59 5.33 -18.01
CA PRO A 227 3.59 6.01 -19.31
C PRO A 227 2.77 7.31 -19.35
N LYS A 228 1.93 7.60 -18.31
CA LYS A 228 1.02 8.75 -18.33
C LYS A 228 1.68 10.01 -17.75
N PRO A 229 1.24 11.22 -18.17
CA PRO A 229 1.85 12.48 -17.73
C PRO A 229 1.56 12.84 -16.25
N LEU A 230 0.39 12.45 -15.71
CA LEU A 230 0.04 12.71 -14.31
C LEU A 230 0.73 11.70 -13.40
N ARG A 231 1.74 12.18 -12.67
CA ARG A 231 2.67 11.32 -11.94
C ARG A 231 2.46 11.31 -10.42
N HIS A 232 1.36 11.90 -9.94
CA HIS A 232 0.96 11.87 -8.53
C HIS A 232 0.11 10.63 -8.26
N ALA A 233 0.41 9.89 -7.19
CA ALA A 233 -0.35 8.71 -6.82
C ALA A 233 -0.17 8.32 -5.36
N SER A 234 1.07 8.20 -4.89
CA SER A 234 1.39 7.71 -3.56
C SER A 234 1.66 8.87 -2.60
N TYR A 235 1.15 8.77 -1.38
CA TYR A 235 1.29 9.79 -0.35
C TYR A 235 1.67 9.18 1.00
N LEU A 236 2.27 10.01 1.86
CA LEU A 236 2.59 9.67 3.23
C LEU A 236 2.33 10.89 4.12
N LEU A 237 1.46 10.71 5.10
CA LEU A 237 1.07 11.73 6.05
C LEU A 237 1.44 11.33 7.48
N ILE A 238 1.67 12.29 8.34
CA ILE A 238 2.06 12.06 9.74
C ILE A 238 1.41 13.10 10.66
N SER A 239 1.04 12.69 11.89
CA SER A 239 0.43 13.60 12.88
C SER A 239 1.43 14.53 13.53
N GLU A 240 2.71 14.12 13.65
CA GLU A 240 3.76 14.92 14.31
C GLU A 240 5.01 15.02 13.42
N PRO A 241 5.07 15.99 12.50
CA PRO A 241 6.24 16.18 11.61
C PRO A 241 7.57 16.36 12.35
N SER A 242 7.55 16.85 13.59
CA SER A 242 8.75 17.02 14.43
C SER A 242 9.44 15.69 14.78
N THR A 243 8.73 14.57 14.70
CA THR A 243 9.26 13.21 14.93
C THR A 243 9.98 12.62 13.72
N VAL A 244 9.88 13.27 12.56
CA VAL A 244 10.55 12.82 11.35
C VAL A 244 12.05 13.04 11.47
N GLN A 245 12.82 11.96 11.36
CA GLN A 245 14.27 12.04 11.19
C GLN A 245 14.64 12.24 9.72
N ARG A 246 13.93 11.51 8.84
CA ARG A 246 14.15 11.57 7.39
C ARG A 246 12.90 11.10 6.65
N PHE A 247 12.56 11.81 5.60
CA PHE A 247 11.59 11.36 4.60
C PHE A 247 12.23 11.36 3.21
N LYS A 248 11.98 10.32 2.41
CA LYS A 248 12.49 10.21 1.05
C LYS A 248 11.46 9.57 0.12
N ILE A 249 11.34 10.14 -1.06
CA ILE A 249 10.76 9.49 -2.24
C ILE A 249 11.92 8.81 -2.97
N ILE A 250 11.92 7.48 -3.03
CA ILE A 250 13.03 6.70 -3.58
C ILE A 250 12.95 6.71 -5.10
N THR A 251 13.89 7.40 -5.74
CA THR A 251 13.95 7.52 -7.20
C THR A 251 14.78 6.41 -7.85
N ARG A 252 15.70 5.78 -7.10
CA ARG A 252 16.56 4.67 -7.52
C ARG A 252 16.80 3.72 -6.35
N PRO A 253 16.83 2.38 -6.59
CA PRO A 253 16.48 1.74 -7.86
C PRO A 253 14.98 1.89 -8.19
N GLU A 254 14.61 1.75 -9.46
CA GLU A 254 13.21 1.59 -9.87
C GLU A 254 12.83 0.12 -9.70
N VAL A 255 11.87 -0.14 -8.83
CA VAL A 255 11.45 -1.51 -8.45
C VAL A 255 9.96 -1.76 -8.69
N SER A 256 9.27 -0.74 -9.20
CA SER A 256 7.85 -0.71 -9.53
C SER A 256 7.60 0.44 -10.51
N ASP A 257 6.39 0.59 -11.01
CA ASP A 257 5.94 1.82 -11.69
C ASP A 257 5.65 2.96 -10.70
N HIS A 258 5.68 2.67 -9.38
CA HIS A 258 5.66 3.63 -8.28
C HIS A 258 7.03 3.79 -7.62
N ARG A 259 7.30 4.98 -7.11
CA ARG A 259 8.41 5.24 -6.21
C ARG A 259 8.03 4.86 -4.78
N ALA A 260 8.91 4.16 -4.09
CA ALA A 260 8.72 3.87 -2.68
C ALA A 260 8.83 5.16 -1.85
N LEU A 261 7.99 5.27 -0.83
CA LEU A 261 8.05 6.31 0.19
C LEU A 261 8.69 5.73 1.44
N MET A 262 9.77 6.33 1.91
CA MET A 262 10.52 5.88 3.08
C MET A 262 10.52 6.96 4.16
N LEU A 263 10.05 6.60 5.34
CA LEU A 263 10.01 7.43 6.54
C LEU A 263 10.90 6.81 7.62
N ASP A 264 11.90 7.54 8.08
CA ASP A 264 12.65 7.24 9.29
C ASP A 264 12.13 8.13 10.42
N LEU A 265 11.65 7.54 11.49
CA LEU A 265 11.25 8.23 12.71
C LEU A 265 12.42 8.34 13.67
N LYS A 266 12.50 9.45 14.42
CA LYS A 266 13.49 9.64 15.49
C LYS A 266 13.32 8.54 16.55
N GLY A 267 14.44 8.05 17.08
CA GLY A 267 14.47 7.27 18.33
C GLY A 267 14.10 8.13 19.55
N ALA A 268 14.23 7.55 20.75
CA ALA A 268 14.19 8.33 21.98
C ALA A 268 15.31 9.38 21.99
N ALA A 269 15.00 10.57 22.56
CA ALA A 269 15.98 11.63 22.77
C ALA A 269 16.99 11.27 23.87
#